data_a8cbb5301a17c2e48d44f9be3697d596
#
_entry.id   a8cbb5301a17c2e48d44f9be3697d596
#
_cell.length_a   1.000
_cell.length_b   1.000
_cell.length_c   1.000
_cell.angle_alpha   90.00
_cell.angle_beta   90.00
_cell.angle_gamma   90.00
#
_symmetry.space_group_name_H-M   'P 1'
#
loop_
_entity.id
_entity.type
_entity.pdbx_description
1 polymer ?
#
loop_
_entity_poly.entity_id
_entity_poly.type
_entity_poly.pdbx_seq_one_letter_code
_entity_poly.pdbx_strand_id
1 'polypeptide(L)'
;MILYGAVAVATAKTKLLWDDEFFTLYISRAGSMTQILEALATGADQHPPLFYYLTHLFTVAFGTSHLTVRLLPIFGFGMMCVCLFHLLYRRTSLLWALLGMTLPLASSAFYYATEARGYGSELGFCALALLAWQRVTSSSTNRPQWLVVLFFACGLAVSSHYYAVLFIFALGLGEVARTIQLKRIDVWTWLSLMGGVVPLLVFFGTIRRASGYSAHFWAVPIWGTLMDYYLQLFGGLANVLVVGAVPYLVILLRSEAREEDYRFEIRRFSTYEVVAWSSIAAIPLFTMILAKTVTHGYIERYAISAMVGAVVLLCHFGYAVAPRPRSFALILCTVGLLYFTAHSIWLIRISRLDVKRLSDHMAILESHTSSPFVMADITKFHQSSFYAPRNQLQNVAYVADPQASVEYIFKDTVDRGLLDLRPWFPINVVPRQQFVAEYHDFLVYSYLGSWTWLTYVLLPPHYRTELLDRIDANVLLSARLIDRTPAINGVSTRPVADALFNRMSKNGPSLCKQWMPHDDFCDTIEKQRQESIEEKKAGNSK
;
A
#
# COMPACT_ATOMS: atom_id res chain seq x y z
N MET A 1 -10.10 9.22 19.99
CA MET A 1 -9.34 7.94 20.04
C MET A 1 -10.24 6.72 20.29
N ILE A 2 -11.22 6.76 21.21
CA ILE A 2 -12.14 5.61 21.46
C ILE A 2 -12.89 5.22 20.17
N LEU A 3 -13.50 6.19 19.47
CA LEU A 3 -14.18 5.94 18.20
C LEU A 3 -13.23 5.33 17.16
N TYR A 4 -12.01 5.88 17.03
CA TYR A 4 -10.98 5.32 16.15
C TYR A 4 -10.72 3.84 16.48
N GLY A 5 -10.43 3.53 17.74
CA GLY A 5 -10.11 2.16 18.17
C GLY A 5 -11.27 1.19 17.90
N ALA A 6 -12.51 1.60 18.19
CA ALA A 6 -13.69 0.78 17.95
C ALA A 6 -13.88 0.50 16.44
N VAL A 7 -13.75 1.52 15.60
CA VAL A 7 -13.87 1.39 14.14
C VAL A 7 -12.72 0.56 13.56
N ALA A 8 -11.47 0.81 13.96
CA ALA A 8 -10.31 0.07 13.48
C ALA A 8 -10.42 -1.42 13.83
N VAL A 9 -10.85 -1.76 15.06
CA VAL A 9 -11.06 -3.15 15.47
C VAL A 9 -12.22 -3.80 14.69
N ALA A 10 -13.34 -3.09 14.49
CA ALA A 10 -14.47 -3.60 13.72
C ALA A 10 -14.07 -3.86 12.26
N THR A 11 -13.39 -2.91 11.62
CA THR A 11 -12.89 -3.05 10.24
C THR A 11 -11.87 -4.19 10.14
N ALA A 12 -10.90 -4.25 11.06
CA ALA A 12 -9.89 -5.30 11.06
C ALA A 12 -10.46 -6.72 11.20
N LYS A 13 -11.57 -6.88 11.94
CA LYS A 13 -12.24 -8.18 12.11
C LYS A 13 -13.08 -8.59 10.91
N THR A 14 -13.65 -7.63 10.16
CA THR A 14 -14.59 -7.92 9.07
C THR A 14 -13.90 -7.99 7.70
N LYS A 15 -12.83 -7.24 7.49
CA LYS A 15 -12.08 -7.20 6.22
C LYS A 15 -11.33 -8.50 6.00
N LEU A 16 -11.54 -9.16 4.87
CA LEU A 16 -10.74 -10.31 4.44
C LEU A 16 -9.26 -9.92 4.33
N LEU A 17 -8.37 -10.88 4.48
CA LEU A 17 -6.97 -10.71 4.12
C LEU A 17 -6.84 -10.67 2.59
N TRP A 18 -5.88 -9.88 2.09
CA TRP A 18 -5.57 -9.78 0.68
C TRP A 18 -4.08 -10.08 0.44
N ASP A 19 -3.64 -10.13 -0.79
CA ASP A 19 -2.35 -10.68 -1.21
C ASP A 19 -1.15 -10.27 -0.35
N ASP A 20 -0.89 -8.97 -0.19
CA ASP A 20 0.23 -8.50 0.63
C ASP A 20 0.11 -8.91 2.11
N GLU A 21 -1.12 -9.02 2.64
CA GLU A 21 -1.34 -9.44 4.01
C GLU A 21 -1.08 -10.94 4.22
N PHE A 22 -1.29 -11.78 3.18
CA PHE A 22 -0.90 -13.18 3.22
C PHE A 22 0.61 -13.37 3.25
N PHE A 23 1.37 -12.55 2.50
CA PHE A 23 2.82 -12.53 2.61
C PHE A 23 3.25 -12.22 4.05
N THR A 24 2.69 -11.17 4.64
CA THR A 24 2.95 -10.86 6.05
C THR A 24 2.61 -12.03 6.98
N LEU A 25 1.41 -12.60 6.84
CA LEU A 25 0.92 -13.69 7.68
C LEU A 25 1.83 -14.91 7.60
N TYR A 26 2.15 -15.39 6.40
CA TYR A 26 2.92 -16.61 6.22
C TYR A 26 4.38 -16.43 6.65
N ILE A 27 5.03 -15.32 6.28
CA ILE A 27 6.40 -15.02 6.72
C ILE A 27 6.45 -14.88 8.25
N SER A 28 5.51 -14.17 8.86
CA SER A 28 5.47 -14.02 10.33
C SER A 28 5.17 -15.33 11.06
N ARG A 29 4.62 -16.34 10.38
CA ARG A 29 4.37 -17.68 10.95
C ARG A 29 5.50 -18.68 10.68
N ALA A 30 6.59 -18.26 10.03
CA ALA A 30 7.77 -19.11 9.92
C ALA A 30 8.24 -19.56 11.32
N GLY A 31 8.78 -20.77 11.41
CA GLY A 31 9.00 -21.47 12.68
C GLY A 31 10.00 -20.80 13.64
N SER A 32 10.79 -19.83 13.16
CA SER A 32 11.78 -19.09 13.97
C SER A 32 12.09 -17.71 13.38
N MET A 33 12.70 -16.84 14.19
CA MET A 33 13.20 -15.53 13.72
C MET A 33 14.22 -15.66 12.59
N THR A 34 15.04 -16.71 12.61
CA THR A 34 16.00 -17.01 11.54
C THR A 34 15.27 -17.31 10.23
N GLN A 35 14.22 -18.12 10.26
CA GLN A 35 13.42 -18.44 9.08
C GLN A 35 12.68 -17.22 8.52
N ILE A 36 12.22 -16.30 9.40
CA ILE A 36 11.65 -15.01 8.96
C ILE A 36 12.70 -14.21 8.16
N LEU A 37 13.94 -14.14 8.67
CA LEU A 37 15.04 -13.46 7.95
C LEU A 37 15.40 -14.16 6.64
N GLU A 38 15.43 -15.47 6.61
CA GLU A 38 15.68 -16.26 5.39
C GLU A 38 14.60 -16.02 4.33
N ALA A 39 13.33 -16.04 4.72
CA ALA A 39 12.22 -15.73 3.83
C ALA A 39 12.33 -14.30 3.26
N LEU A 40 12.59 -13.30 4.08
CA LEU A 40 12.80 -11.92 3.64
C LEU A 40 14.07 -11.74 2.82
N ALA A 41 15.10 -12.57 3.07
CA ALA A 41 16.35 -12.54 2.33
C ALA A 41 16.20 -13.06 0.88
N THR A 42 15.10 -13.67 0.50
CA THR A 42 14.77 -13.97 -0.92
C THR A 42 14.57 -12.69 -1.72
N GLY A 43 14.11 -11.61 -1.10
CA GLY A 43 13.75 -10.33 -1.72
C GLY A 43 12.33 -10.31 -2.30
N ALA A 44 11.57 -11.40 -2.18
CA ALA A 44 10.21 -11.52 -2.69
C ALA A 44 9.23 -10.58 -1.97
N ASP A 45 9.40 -10.38 -0.67
CA ASP A 45 8.72 -9.32 0.08
C ASP A 45 9.75 -8.25 0.51
N GLN A 46 9.56 -7.02 0.05
CA GLN A 46 10.55 -5.94 0.08
C GLN A 46 10.46 -5.05 1.31
N HIS A 47 9.94 -5.58 2.43
CA HIS A 47 9.77 -4.82 3.68
C HIS A 47 10.84 -5.17 4.73
N PRO A 48 11.14 -4.25 5.67
CA PRO A 48 12.06 -4.50 6.75
C PRO A 48 11.57 -5.59 7.72
N PRO A 49 12.47 -6.35 8.37
CA PRO A 49 12.11 -7.49 9.22
C PRO A 49 11.33 -7.13 10.50
N LEU A 50 11.46 -5.91 11.04
CA LEU A 50 10.88 -5.53 12.33
C LEU A 50 9.38 -5.80 12.41
N PHE A 51 8.65 -5.45 11.34
CA PHE A 51 7.19 -5.62 11.29
C PHE A 51 6.80 -7.10 11.40
N TYR A 52 7.51 -7.99 10.72
CA TYR A 52 7.26 -9.43 10.75
C TYR A 52 7.59 -10.04 12.11
N TYR A 53 8.68 -9.61 12.75
CA TYR A 53 9.04 -10.06 14.08
C TYR A 53 8.00 -9.70 15.11
N LEU A 54 7.55 -8.44 15.10
CA LEU A 54 6.52 -8.00 16.03
C LEU A 54 5.18 -8.70 15.76
N THR A 55 4.82 -8.88 14.48
CA THR A 55 3.61 -9.64 14.10
C THR A 55 3.72 -11.09 14.55
N HIS A 56 4.89 -11.74 14.41
CA HIS A 56 5.16 -13.08 14.94
C HIS A 56 4.88 -13.14 16.45
N LEU A 57 5.47 -12.21 17.23
CA LEU A 57 5.26 -12.18 18.68
C LEU A 57 3.78 -12.02 19.05
N PHE A 58 3.04 -11.16 18.35
CA PHE A 58 1.60 -11.01 18.57
C PHE A 58 0.82 -12.27 18.20
N THR A 59 1.16 -12.94 17.09
CA THR A 59 0.47 -14.18 16.69
C THR A 59 0.78 -15.34 17.63
N VAL A 60 1.97 -15.40 18.21
CA VAL A 60 2.33 -16.38 19.26
C VAL A 60 1.57 -16.09 20.55
N ALA A 61 1.48 -14.82 20.95
CA ALA A 61 0.85 -14.44 22.22
C ALA A 61 -0.69 -14.50 22.19
N PHE A 62 -1.32 -14.10 21.08
CA PHE A 62 -2.78 -13.91 20.98
C PHE A 62 -3.45 -14.82 19.94
N GLY A 63 -2.71 -15.74 19.33
CA GLY A 63 -3.19 -16.57 18.25
C GLY A 63 -3.31 -15.84 16.91
N THR A 64 -3.54 -16.60 15.85
CA THR A 64 -3.66 -16.06 14.48
C THR A 64 -5.11 -15.65 14.22
N SER A 65 -5.34 -14.36 14.01
CA SER A 65 -6.64 -13.80 13.64
C SER A 65 -6.45 -12.56 12.75
N HIS A 66 -7.50 -12.16 12.04
CA HIS A 66 -7.50 -10.90 11.27
C HIS A 66 -7.12 -9.68 12.10
N LEU A 67 -7.57 -9.64 13.36
CA LEU A 67 -7.25 -8.56 14.26
C LEU A 67 -5.79 -8.61 14.70
N THR A 68 -5.29 -9.79 15.07
CA THR A 68 -3.94 -9.96 15.64
C THR A 68 -2.87 -9.47 14.66
N VAL A 69 -2.96 -9.85 13.38
CA VAL A 69 -1.97 -9.43 12.37
C VAL A 69 -2.03 -7.94 12.03
N ARG A 70 -3.15 -7.27 12.38
CA ARG A 70 -3.38 -5.84 12.15
C ARG A 70 -3.18 -4.96 13.39
N LEU A 71 -2.85 -5.53 14.55
CA LEU A 71 -2.68 -4.74 15.80
C LEU A 71 -1.58 -3.68 15.67
N LEU A 72 -0.43 -4.04 15.11
CA LEU A 72 0.70 -3.12 14.97
C LEU A 72 0.35 -1.87 14.14
N PRO A 73 -0.21 -1.98 12.92
CA PRO A 73 -0.60 -0.80 12.16
C PRO A 73 -1.71 0.00 12.86
N ILE A 74 -2.66 -0.65 13.57
CA ILE A 74 -3.67 0.05 14.38
C ILE A 74 -3.00 0.89 15.47
N PHE A 75 -2.08 0.32 16.24
CA PHE A 75 -1.37 1.07 17.27
C PHE A 75 -0.50 2.20 16.69
N GLY A 76 0.22 1.91 15.61
CA GLY A 76 1.07 2.90 14.95
C GLY A 76 0.28 4.10 14.44
N PHE A 77 -0.81 3.88 13.74
CA PHE A 77 -1.69 4.95 13.26
C PHE A 77 -2.31 5.76 14.42
N GLY A 78 -2.74 5.09 15.49
CA GLY A 78 -3.21 5.74 16.71
C GLY A 78 -2.14 6.62 17.35
N MET A 79 -0.88 6.15 17.38
CA MET A 79 0.27 6.92 17.84
C MET A 79 0.49 8.18 16.96
N MET A 80 0.37 8.07 15.63
CA MET A 80 0.42 9.24 14.73
C MET A 80 -0.62 10.28 15.14
N CYS A 81 -1.87 9.88 15.33
CA CYS A 81 -2.95 10.80 15.72
C CYS A 81 -2.63 11.53 17.02
N VAL A 82 -2.12 10.83 18.03
CA VAL A 82 -1.72 11.40 19.32
C VAL A 82 -0.52 12.34 19.17
N CYS A 83 0.48 11.97 18.37
CA CYS A 83 1.63 12.82 18.10
C CYS A 83 1.22 14.13 17.38
N LEU A 84 0.34 14.05 16.36
CA LEU A 84 -0.20 15.23 15.68
C LEU A 84 -0.97 16.14 16.62
N PHE A 85 -1.78 15.60 17.53
CA PHE A 85 -2.42 16.37 18.58
C PHE A 85 -1.40 17.16 19.42
N HIS A 86 -0.35 16.49 19.92
CA HIS A 86 0.66 17.16 20.74
C HIS A 86 1.52 18.16 19.98
N LEU A 87 1.84 17.91 18.71
CA LEU A 87 2.52 18.85 17.82
C LEU A 87 1.76 20.16 17.69
N LEU A 88 0.44 20.05 17.43
CA LEU A 88 -0.41 21.19 17.15
C LEU A 88 -0.87 21.92 18.42
N TYR A 89 -1.16 21.19 19.51
CA TYR A 89 -1.65 21.80 20.76
C TYR A 89 -0.69 22.84 21.33
N ARG A 90 0.60 22.68 21.15
CA ARG A 90 1.60 23.64 21.63
C ARG A 90 1.70 24.91 20.80
N ARG A 91 1.29 24.87 19.56
CA ARG A 91 1.48 25.94 18.59
C ARG A 91 0.17 26.62 18.18
N THR A 92 -0.95 25.97 18.39
CA THR A 92 -2.27 26.44 17.96
C THR A 92 -3.25 26.46 19.15
N SER A 93 -4.40 25.82 19.04
CA SER A 93 -5.38 25.67 20.12
C SER A 93 -5.89 24.23 20.22
N LEU A 94 -6.65 23.93 21.27
CA LEU A 94 -7.24 22.60 21.47
C LEU A 94 -8.05 22.14 20.25
N LEU A 95 -8.87 23.00 19.65
CA LEU A 95 -9.69 22.64 18.49
C LEU A 95 -8.83 22.31 17.26
N TRP A 96 -7.76 23.05 17.01
CA TRP A 96 -6.85 22.78 15.92
C TRP A 96 -6.01 21.52 16.16
N ALA A 97 -5.67 21.24 17.40
CA ALA A 97 -5.02 19.99 17.77
C ALA A 97 -5.95 18.77 17.57
N LEU A 98 -7.23 18.91 17.94
CA LEU A 98 -8.26 17.90 17.67
C LEU A 98 -8.47 17.71 16.16
N LEU A 99 -8.49 18.80 15.38
CA LEU A 99 -8.57 18.73 13.93
C LEU A 99 -7.39 17.92 13.34
N GLY A 100 -6.16 18.25 13.75
CA GLY A 100 -4.97 17.52 13.26
C GLY A 100 -4.98 16.03 13.62
N MET A 101 -5.59 15.66 14.74
CA MET A 101 -5.79 14.26 15.12
C MET A 101 -6.88 13.58 14.28
N THR A 102 -7.91 14.31 13.81
CA THR A 102 -9.07 13.75 13.10
C THR A 102 -8.88 13.71 11.58
N LEU A 103 -8.13 14.64 11.01
CA LEU A 103 -7.91 14.71 9.56
C LEU A 103 -7.38 13.42 8.93
N PRO A 104 -6.36 12.72 9.50
CA PRO A 104 -5.89 11.45 8.94
C PRO A 104 -6.96 10.36 8.89
N LEU A 105 -7.93 10.41 9.82
CA LEU A 105 -9.04 9.45 9.83
C LEU A 105 -9.95 9.59 8.61
N ALA A 106 -10.06 10.81 8.06
CA ALA A 106 -10.85 11.12 6.87
C ALA A 106 -10.05 10.97 5.57
N SER A 107 -8.86 10.39 5.60
CA SER A 107 -7.99 10.20 4.43
C SER A 107 -7.81 8.73 4.08
N SER A 108 -7.20 8.48 2.90
CA SER A 108 -6.80 7.12 2.49
C SER A 108 -5.80 6.47 3.45
N ALA A 109 -5.08 7.24 4.25
CA ALA A 109 -4.16 6.72 5.25
C ALA A 109 -4.85 5.83 6.29
N PHE A 110 -6.16 6.04 6.58
CA PHE A 110 -6.91 5.19 7.49
C PHE A 110 -7.05 3.74 6.99
N TYR A 111 -7.07 3.52 5.67
CA TYR A 111 -7.07 2.16 5.10
C TYR A 111 -5.86 1.37 5.61
N TYR A 112 -4.69 1.99 5.64
CA TYR A 112 -3.43 1.38 6.09
C TYR A 112 -3.32 1.22 7.61
N ALA A 113 -4.20 1.84 8.39
CA ALA A 113 -4.35 1.53 9.81
C ALA A 113 -4.89 0.12 10.05
N THR A 114 -5.65 -0.44 9.08
CA THR A 114 -6.31 -1.75 9.19
C THR A 114 -5.79 -2.74 8.15
N GLU A 115 -4.57 -2.58 7.70
CA GLU A 115 -3.85 -3.46 6.80
C GLU A 115 -2.64 -4.07 7.51
N ALA A 116 -2.45 -5.39 7.42
CA ALA A 116 -1.33 -6.09 8.05
C ALA A 116 -0.01 -5.83 7.30
N ARG A 117 0.36 -4.55 7.18
CA ARG A 117 1.61 -4.05 6.57
C ARG A 117 2.22 -2.94 7.44
N GLY A 118 3.49 -2.65 7.24
CA GLY A 118 4.26 -1.71 8.06
C GLY A 118 3.80 -0.24 8.04
N TYR A 119 2.89 0.16 7.13
CA TYR A 119 2.54 1.56 6.87
C TYR A 119 1.95 2.30 8.08
N GLY A 120 1.02 1.66 8.83
CA GLY A 120 0.47 2.29 10.03
C GLY A 120 1.53 2.52 11.10
N SER A 121 2.49 1.59 11.26
CA SER A 121 3.63 1.72 12.17
C SER A 121 4.60 2.80 11.70
N GLU A 122 4.90 2.87 10.41
CA GLU A 122 5.70 3.94 9.78
C GLU A 122 5.13 5.32 10.11
N LEU A 123 3.83 5.51 9.86
CA LEU A 123 3.14 6.77 10.17
C LEU A 123 3.29 7.18 11.63
N GLY A 124 3.15 6.23 12.54
CA GLY A 124 3.30 6.47 13.98
C GLY A 124 4.71 6.93 14.33
N PHE A 125 5.73 6.22 13.88
CA PHE A 125 7.12 6.56 14.17
C PHE A 125 7.59 7.83 13.44
N CYS A 126 7.12 8.11 12.23
CA CYS A 126 7.37 9.37 11.54
C CYS A 126 6.78 10.57 12.30
N ALA A 127 5.54 10.46 12.77
CA ALA A 127 4.92 11.51 13.59
C ALA A 127 5.62 11.69 14.94
N LEU A 128 6.08 10.60 15.57
CA LEU A 128 6.88 10.65 16.79
C LEU A 128 8.24 11.32 16.55
N ALA A 129 8.90 11.02 15.41
CA ALA A 129 10.16 11.67 15.03
C ALA A 129 9.98 13.19 14.84
N LEU A 130 8.90 13.62 14.15
CA LEU A 130 8.60 15.05 13.98
C LEU A 130 8.31 15.73 15.33
N LEU A 131 7.55 15.06 16.22
CA LEU A 131 7.28 15.58 17.56
C LEU A 131 8.57 15.69 18.38
N ALA A 132 9.42 14.67 18.36
CA ALA A 132 10.71 14.68 19.06
C ALA A 132 11.62 15.78 18.52
N TRP A 133 11.71 15.96 17.20
CA TRP A 133 12.48 17.05 16.57
C TRP A 133 11.95 18.42 16.99
N GLN A 134 10.63 18.63 17.00
CA GLN A 134 10.03 19.88 17.52
C GLN A 134 10.41 20.13 18.99
N ARG A 135 10.47 19.07 19.82
CA ARG A 135 10.88 19.19 21.24
C ARG A 135 12.36 19.52 21.39
N VAL A 136 13.21 18.89 20.58
CA VAL A 136 14.67 19.14 20.56
C VAL A 136 14.98 20.57 20.12
N THR A 137 14.24 21.10 19.16
CA THR A 137 14.48 22.44 18.59
C THR A 137 13.82 23.58 19.40
N SER A 138 12.78 23.28 20.17
CA SER A 138 12.22 24.20 21.14
C SER A 138 12.93 24.03 22.48
N SER A 139 13.49 25.08 23.10
CA SER A 139 14.21 25.06 24.39
C SER A 139 13.51 24.23 25.47
N SER A 140 13.76 22.92 25.49
CA SER A 140 13.13 21.96 26.38
C SER A 140 14.13 21.56 27.48
N THR A 141 13.70 21.55 28.72
CA THR A 141 14.47 21.06 29.86
C THR A 141 14.88 19.59 29.71
N ASN A 142 14.10 18.80 28.95
CA ASN A 142 14.31 17.36 28.73
C ASN A 142 14.92 17.07 27.33
N ARG A 143 15.69 18.00 26.78
CA ARG A 143 16.27 17.88 25.43
C ARG A 143 17.05 16.56 25.20
N PRO A 144 17.90 16.07 26.12
CA PRO A 144 18.61 14.80 25.91
C PRO A 144 17.67 13.60 25.73
N GLN A 145 16.58 13.54 26.48
CA GLN A 145 15.58 12.47 26.33
C GLN A 145 14.93 12.52 24.95
N TRP A 146 14.59 13.72 24.45
CA TRP A 146 13.99 13.87 23.12
C TRP A 146 14.98 13.59 21.98
N LEU A 147 16.26 13.78 22.17
CA LEU A 147 17.29 13.34 21.23
C LEU A 147 17.33 11.81 21.09
N VAL A 148 17.25 11.10 22.24
CA VAL A 148 17.15 9.64 22.24
C VAL A 148 15.84 9.16 21.57
N VAL A 149 14.71 9.80 21.89
CA VAL A 149 13.41 9.48 21.25
C VAL A 149 13.50 9.73 19.73
N LEU A 150 14.12 10.83 19.30
CA LEU A 150 14.30 11.14 17.87
C LEU A 150 15.11 10.05 17.18
N PHE A 151 16.24 9.64 17.76
CA PHE A 151 17.11 8.59 17.21
C PHE A 151 16.34 7.27 17.00
N PHE A 152 15.66 6.80 18.03
CA PHE A 152 14.90 5.55 17.93
C PHE A 152 13.66 5.67 17.05
N ALA A 153 12.96 6.80 17.08
CA ALA A 153 11.80 7.02 16.19
C ALA A 153 12.20 6.99 14.71
N CYS A 154 13.32 7.62 14.35
CA CYS A 154 13.87 7.54 12.99
C CYS A 154 14.25 6.09 12.61
N GLY A 155 14.93 5.37 13.50
CA GLY A 155 15.31 3.98 13.28
C GLY A 155 14.09 3.05 13.14
N LEU A 156 13.10 3.19 14.01
CA LEU A 156 11.87 2.38 13.98
C LEU A 156 10.99 2.71 12.76
N ALA A 157 10.95 3.97 12.31
CA ALA A 157 10.25 4.35 11.10
C ALA A 157 10.82 3.61 9.88
N VAL A 158 12.14 3.66 9.67
CA VAL A 158 12.82 2.96 8.55
C VAL A 158 12.75 1.43 8.73
N SER A 159 12.79 0.93 9.96
CA SER A 159 12.58 -0.50 10.26
C SER A 159 11.14 -0.98 10.05
N SER A 160 10.17 -0.07 9.96
CA SER A 160 8.78 -0.38 9.60
C SER A 160 8.59 -0.37 8.09
N HIS A 161 9.22 0.58 7.37
CA HIS A 161 9.18 0.68 5.93
C HIS A 161 10.39 1.46 5.40
N TYR A 162 11.14 0.91 4.43
CA TYR A 162 12.39 1.53 3.96
C TYR A 162 12.20 2.95 3.39
N TYR A 163 11.06 3.25 2.77
CA TYR A 163 10.77 4.58 2.23
C TYR A 163 10.59 5.67 3.30
N ALA A 164 10.47 5.32 4.58
CA ALA A 164 10.52 6.29 5.68
C ALA A 164 11.86 7.07 5.73
N VAL A 165 12.91 6.60 5.04
CA VAL A 165 14.14 7.36 4.86
C VAL A 165 13.88 8.71 4.18
N LEU A 166 12.89 8.82 3.30
CA LEU A 166 12.50 10.08 2.66
C LEU A 166 11.87 11.07 3.64
N PHE A 167 11.17 10.56 4.66
CA PHE A 167 10.69 11.40 5.75
C PHE A 167 11.85 11.98 6.55
N ILE A 168 12.86 11.17 6.86
CA ILE A 168 14.05 11.62 7.59
C ILE A 168 14.86 12.61 6.75
N PHE A 169 14.98 12.36 5.45
CA PHE A 169 15.57 13.32 4.51
C PHE A 169 14.82 14.66 4.51
N ALA A 170 13.49 14.64 4.41
CA ALA A 170 12.66 15.83 4.45
C ALA A 170 12.79 16.59 5.79
N LEU A 171 12.85 15.88 6.92
CA LEU A 171 13.12 16.45 8.24
C LEU A 171 14.54 17.03 8.31
N GLY A 172 15.52 16.37 7.68
CA GLY A 172 16.89 16.86 7.53
C GLY A 172 16.97 18.19 6.77
N LEU A 173 16.13 18.41 5.73
CA LEU A 173 16.05 19.69 5.05
C LEU A 173 15.59 20.81 6.01
N GLY A 174 14.66 20.51 6.91
CA GLY A 174 14.30 21.41 8.01
C GLY A 174 15.47 21.73 8.93
N GLU A 175 16.28 20.72 9.28
CA GLU A 175 17.48 20.91 10.13
C GLU A 175 18.60 21.67 9.40
N VAL A 176 18.75 21.50 8.06
CA VAL A 176 19.61 22.37 7.24
C VAL A 176 19.16 23.82 7.32
N ALA A 177 17.87 24.08 7.10
CA ALA A 177 17.33 25.43 7.20
C ALA A 177 17.56 26.03 8.61
N ARG A 178 17.41 25.21 9.68
CA ARG A 178 17.69 25.63 11.05
C ARG A 178 19.17 25.95 11.26
N THR A 179 20.06 25.12 10.74
CA THR A 179 21.51 25.32 10.79
C THR A 179 21.90 26.66 10.13
N ILE A 180 21.33 26.95 8.96
CA ILE A 180 21.57 28.20 8.24
C ILE A 180 21.02 29.40 9.04
N GLN A 181 19.79 29.30 9.56
CA GLN A 181 19.16 30.38 10.33
C GLN A 181 19.91 30.71 11.62
N LEU A 182 20.38 29.68 12.33
CA LEU A 182 21.10 29.84 13.60
C LEU A 182 22.61 30.06 13.41
N LYS A 183 23.13 29.89 12.19
CA LYS A 183 24.57 29.91 11.88
C LYS A 183 25.38 28.96 12.77
N ARG A 184 24.76 27.85 13.20
CA ARG A 184 25.36 26.89 14.13
C ARG A 184 24.86 25.48 13.82
N ILE A 185 25.77 24.52 13.69
CA ILE A 185 25.45 23.10 13.54
C ILE A 185 25.11 22.51 14.90
N ASP A 186 23.95 21.91 15.01
CA ASP A 186 23.53 21.13 16.18
C ASP A 186 23.85 19.65 15.98
N VAL A 187 25.08 19.27 16.30
CA VAL A 187 25.63 17.93 16.07
C VAL A 187 24.74 16.84 16.68
N TRP A 188 24.18 17.05 17.86
CA TRP A 188 23.35 16.06 18.54
C TRP A 188 22.04 15.80 17.81
N THR A 189 21.42 16.84 17.22
CA THR A 189 20.23 16.67 16.40
C THR A 189 20.55 15.90 15.13
N TRP A 190 21.66 16.20 14.45
CA TRP A 190 22.12 15.46 13.28
C TRP A 190 22.42 13.99 13.59
N LEU A 191 23.11 13.71 14.68
CA LEU A 191 23.39 12.35 15.13
C LEU A 191 22.08 11.58 15.44
N SER A 192 21.08 12.25 16.00
CA SER A 192 19.79 11.63 16.26
C SER A 192 19.03 11.28 14.96
N LEU A 193 19.12 12.11 13.92
CA LEU A 193 18.54 11.80 12.61
C LEU A 193 19.24 10.61 11.94
N MET A 194 20.52 10.37 12.23
CA MET A 194 21.26 9.20 11.72
C MET A 194 20.70 7.86 12.23
N GLY A 195 19.83 7.85 13.25
CA GLY A 195 19.11 6.66 13.67
C GLY A 195 18.38 5.95 12.51
N GLY A 196 17.89 6.71 11.53
CA GLY A 196 17.25 6.15 10.34
C GLY A 196 18.21 5.49 9.34
N VAL A 197 19.50 5.75 9.41
CA VAL A 197 20.50 5.11 8.55
C VAL A 197 20.85 3.71 9.07
N VAL A 198 20.73 3.47 10.36
CA VAL A 198 21.11 2.20 11.00
C VAL A 198 20.40 1.00 10.37
N PRO A 199 19.05 0.99 10.19
CA PRO A 199 18.37 -0.15 9.56
C PRO A 199 18.80 -0.38 8.10
N LEU A 200 19.10 0.68 7.35
CA LEU A 200 19.55 0.56 5.97
C LEU A 200 20.90 -0.16 5.90
N LEU A 201 21.82 0.13 6.83
CA LEU A 201 23.12 -0.55 6.91
C LEU A 201 22.98 -1.99 7.37
N VAL A 202 22.18 -2.24 8.41
CA VAL A 202 21.95 -3.59 8.95
C VAL A 202 21.31 -4.50 7.93
N PHE A 203 20.31 -4.02 7.17
CA PHE A 203 19.57 -4.80 6.19
C PHE A 203 20.01 -4.56 4.75
N PHE A 204 21.19 -3.99 4.53
CA PHE A 204 21.70 -3.69 3.19
C PHE A 204 21.68 -4.91 2.26
N GLY A 205 22.06 -6.09 2.78
CA GLY A 205 22.05 -7.35 2.01
C GLY A 205 20.65 -7.73 1.53
N THR A 206 19.62 -7.56 2.36
CA THR A 206 18.21 -7.83 2.01
C THR A 206 17.72 -6.81 0.98
N ILE A 207 18.02 -5.52 1.17
CA ILE A 207 17.67 -4.45 0.22
C ILE A 207 18.27 -4.73 -1.16
N ARG A 208 19.54 -5.14 -1.21
CA ARG A 208 20.22 -5.49 -2.47
C ARG A 208 19.56 -6.68 -3.18
N ARG A 209 19.10 -7.69 -2.46
CA ARG A 209 18.38 -8.83 -3.06
C ARG A 209 17.00 -8.40 -3.55
N ALA A 210 16.28 -7.60 -2.78
CA ALA A 210 15.00 -7.02 -3.17
C ALA A 210 15.09 -6.22 -4.47
N SER A 211 16.20 -5.51 -4.73
CA SER A 211 16.42 -4.79 -5.99
C SER A 211 16.44 -5.70 -7.22
N GLY A 212 16.70 -7.01 -7.07
CA GLY A 212 16.63 -7.99 -8.14
C GLY A 212 15.21 -8.20 -8.71
N TYR A 213 14.17 -7.75 -8.00
CA TYR A 213 12.77 -7.77 -8.46
C TYR A 213 12.36 -6.50 -9.23
N SER A 214 13.21 -5.48 -9.28
CA SER A 214 12.88 -4.19 -9.89
C SER A 214 12.75 -4.22 -11.41
N ALA A 215 13.42 -5.16 -12.10
CA ALA A 215 13.45 -5.22 -13.57
C ALA A 215 12.07 -5.43 -14.20
N HIS A 216 11.21 -6.24 -13.56
CA HIS A 216 9.85 -6.52 -14.02
C HIS A 216 8.82 -6.19 -12.95
N PHE A 217 9.08 -5.11 -12.19
CA PHE A 217 8.13 -4.67 -11.18
C PHE A 217 6.86 -4.10 -11.81
N TRP A 218 5.71 -4.44 -11.25
CA TRP A 218 4.42 -4.12 -11.83
C TRP A 218 4.06 -2.63 -11.81
N ALA A 219 4.56 -1.86 -10.83
CA ALA A 219 4.26 -0.44 -10.65
C ALA A 219 5.41 0.44 -11.18
N VAL A 220 5.41 0.68 -12.49
CA VAL A 220 6.43 1.51 -13.15
C VAL A 220 6.20 2.99 -12.82
N PRO A 221 7.23 3.75 -12.38
CA PRO A 221 7.08 5.18 -12.08
C PRO A 221 6.86 5.99 -13.37
N ILE A 222 5.76 6.74 -13.44
CA ILE A 222 5.41 7.62 -14.57
C ILE A 222 5.19 9.04 -14.05
N TRP A 223 5.87 10.05 -14.62
CA TRP A 223 5.71 11.44 -14.16
C TRP A 223 4.27 11.95 -14.25
N GLY A 224 3.53 11.52 -15.28
CA GLY A 224 2.11 11.89 -15.47
C GLY A 224 1.20 11.46 -14.31
N THR A 225 1.55 10.41 -13.57
CA THR A 225 0.77 9.89 -12.43
C THR A 225 1.08 10.56 -11.09
N LEU A 226 2.04 11.50 -11.05
CA LEU A 226 2.42 12.16 -9.79
C LEU A 226 1.23 12.90 -9.14
N MET A 227 0.41 13.57 -9.94
CA MET A 227 -0.78 14.26 -9.43
C MET A 227 -1.81 13.28 -8.89
N ASP A 228 -1.97 12.11 -9.53
CA ASP A 228 -2.88 11.06 -9.08
C ASP A 228 -2.47 10.52 -7.71
N TYR A 229 -1.16 10.37 -7.47
CA TYR A 229 -0.65 9.99 -6.15
C TYR A 229 -0.96 11.03 -5.06
N TYR A 230 -0.83 12.33 -5.38
CA TYR A 230 -1.26 13.39 -4.46
C TYR A 230 -2.77 13.33 -4.21
N LEU A 231 -3.58 13.14 -5.24
CA LEU A 231 -5.04 13.01 -5.11
C LEU A 231 -5.44 11.77 -4.31
N GLN A 232 -4.79 10.65 -4.51
CA GLN A 232 -5.05 9.43 -3.74
C GLN A 232 -4.71 9.60 -2.26
N LEU A 233 -3.57 10.22 -1.93
CA LEU A 233 -3.17 10.44 -0.54
C LEU A 233 -4.01 11.51 0.15
N PHE A 234 -4.29 12.62 -0.50
CA PHE A 234 -4.88 13.81 0.11
C PHE A 234 -6.32 14.10 -0.28
N GLY A 235 -6.91 13.32 -1.19
CA GLY A 235 -8.29 13.56 -1.68
C GLY A 235 -9.32 13.60 -0.56
N GLY A 236 -9.20 12.75 0.45
CA GLY A 236 -10.07 12.78 1.64
C GLY A 236 -9.95 14.08 2.43
N LEU A 237 -8.72 14.63 2.58
CA LEU A 237 -8.50 15.93 3.22
C LEU A 237 -9.13 17.05 2.38
N ALA A 238 -8.95 17.03 1.08
CA ALA A 238 -9.55 17.99 0.16
C ALA A 238 -11.08 17.99 0.25
N ASN A 239 -11.70 16.81 0.30
CA ASN A 239 -13.14 16.68 0.49
C ASN A 239 -13.63 17.30 1.79
N VAL A 240 -12.94 17.07 2.92
CA VAL A 240 -13.28 17.68 4.21
C VAL A 240 -13.17 19.20 4.15
N LEU A 241 -12.12 19.71 3.49
CA LEU A 241 -11.93 21.16 3.32
C LEU A 241 -13.02 21.78 2.46
N VAL A 242 -13.31 21.20 1.29
CA VAL A 242 -14.33 21.73 0.36
C VAL A 242 -15.72 21.71 1.01
N VAL A 243 -16.12 20.59 1.61
CA VAL A 243 -17.41 20.46 2.28
C VAL A 243 -17.50 21.38 3.49
N GLY A 244 -16.41 21.53 4.27
CA GLY A 244 -16.37 22.43 5.43
C GLY A 244 -16.31 23.91 5.08
N ALA A 245 -15.80 24.28 3.90
CA ALA A 245 -15.74 25.67 3.44
C ALA A 245 -17.14 26.28 3.25
N VAL A 246 -18.11 25.49 2.78
CA VAL A 246 -19.47 25.97 2.52
C VAL A 246 -20.15 26.55 3.79
N PRO A 247 -20.34 25.79 4.90
CA PRO A 247 -20.94 26.33 6.11
C PRO A 247 -20.08 27.43 6.74
N TYR A 248 -18.75 27.37 6.58
CA TYR A 248 -17.88 28.43 7.07
C TYR A 248 -18.10 29.75 6.32
N LEU A 249 -18.21 29.74 5.00
CA LEU A 249 -18.53 30.91 4.19
C LEU A 249 -19.89 31.49 4.55
N VAL A 250 -20.92 30.65 4.77
CA VAL A 250 -22.23 31.10 5.24
C VAL A 250 -22.14 31.85 6.58
N ILE A 251 -21.32 31.36 7.51
CA ILE A 251 -21.09 32.02 8.80
C ILE A 251 -20.38 33.35 8.58
N LEU A 252 -19.39 33.45 7.70
CA LEU A 252 -18.69 34.69 7.40
C LEU A 252 -19.63 35.74 6.78
N LEU A 253 -20.48 35.35 5.82
CA LEU A 253 -21.40 36.23 5.12
C LEU A 253 -22.55 36.72 6.00
N ARG A 254 -23.03 35.92 6.96
CA ARG A 254 -24.12 36.28 7.88
C ARG A 254 -23.68 37.09 9.08
N SER A 255 -22.40 37.09 9.40
CA SER A 255 -21.89 37.86 10.50
C SER A 255 -21.71 39.32 10.03
N GLU A 256 -22.60 40.20 10.44
CA GLU A 256 -22.32 41.65 10.42
C GLU A 256 -20.95 41.88 11.01
N ALA A 257 -20.16 42.74 10.33
CA ALA A 257 -18.82 43.11 10.73
C ALA A 257 -18.87 43.83 12.10
N ARG A 258 -18.95 43.05 13.20
CA ARG A 258 -18.50 43.57 14.47
C ARG A 258 -16.99 43.70 14.34
N GLU A 259 -16.51 44.91 14.26
CA GLU A 259 -15.12 45.30 14.47
C GLU A 259 -14.68 44.91 15.89
N GLU A 260 -14.63 43.61 16.19
CA GLU A 260 -13.82 43.15 17.29
C GLU A 260 -12.39 43.04 16.75
N ASP A 261 -11.50 43.81 17.37
CA ASP A 261 -10.06 43.87 17.16
C ASP A 261 -9.45 42.51 16.85
N TYR A 262 -9.50 42.07 15.59
CA TYR A 262 -8.74 40.92 15.09
C TYR A 262 -7.27 41.35 14.99
N ARG A 263 -6.60 41.46 16.14
CA ARG A 263 -5.14 41.47 16.14
C ARG A 263 -4.69 40.13 15.54
N PHE A 264 -4.35 40.19 14.27
CA PHE A 264 -3.58 39.17 13.58
C PHE A 264 -2.24 39.01 14.31
N GLU A 265 -2.22 38.35 15.44
CA GLU A 265 -0.98 37.75 15.95
C GLU A 265 -0.59 36.63 15.01
N ILE A 266 0.01 36.99 13.87
CA ILE A 266 0.76 36.06 13.06
C ILE A 266 1.87 35.56 14.00
N ARG A 267 1.59 34.46 14.72
CA ARG A 267 2.64 33.71 15.39
C ARG A 267 3.58 33.25 14.30
N ARG A 268 4.71 33.97 14.16
CA ARG A 268 5.72 33.71 13.14
C ARG A 268 6.23 32.31 13.37
N PHE A 269 5.89 31.40 12.47
CA PHE A 269 6.51 30.08 12.42
C PHE A 269 7.99 30.24 12.07
N SER A 270 8.83 29.43 12.68
CA SER A 270 10.24 29.42 12.30
C SER A 270 10.36 28.91 10.88
N THR A 271 11.14 29.57 10.03
CA THR A 271 11.33 29.18 8.62
C THR A 271 11.72 27.72 8.49
N TYR A 272 12.56 27.21 9.38
CA TYR A 272 12.99 25.80 9.37
C TYR A 272 11.85 24.81 9.64
N GLU A 273 10.85 25.17 10.49
CA GLU A 273 9.66 24.33 10.72
C GLU A 273 8.82 24.25 9.44
N VAL A 274 8.58 25.38 8.78
CA VAL A 274 7.84 25.44 7.51
C VAL A 274 8.56 24.63 6.43
N VAL A 275 9.88 24.75 6.33
CA VAL A 275 10.68 23.94 5.39
C VAL A 275 10.53 22.47 5.69
N ALA A 276 10.63 22.02 6.96
CA ALA A 276 10.46 20.62 7.34
C ALA A 276 9.07 20.11 6.93
N TRP A 277 8.00 20.80 7.31
CA TRP A 277 6.63 20.36 7.01
C TRP A 277 6.33 20.34 5.52
N SER A 278 6.79 21.34 4.77
CA SER A 278 6.63 21.42 3.32
C SER A 278 7.41 20.31 2.61
N SER A 279 8.64 20.03 3.06
CA SER A 279 9.44 18.92 2.53
C SER A 279 8.81 17.57 2.82
N ILE A 280 8.22 17.38 4.01
CA ILE A 280 7.49 16.15 4.34
C ILE A 280 6.24 16.02 3.43
N ALA A 281 5.47 17.08 3.22
CA ALA A 281 4.33 17.04 2.32
C ALA A 281 4.74 16.80 0.85
N ALA A 282 5.98 17.13 0.47
CA ALA A 282 6.54 16.90 -0.86
C ALA A 282 7.12 15.47 -1.05
N ILE A 283 7.02 14.56 -0.07
CA ILE A 283 7.55 13.19 -0.18
C ILE A 283 7.07 12.45 -1.44
N PRO A 284 5.82 12.59 -1.94
CA PRO A 284 5.45 11.95 -3.21
C PRO A 284 6.37 12.33 -4.38
N LEU A 285 6.82 13.58 -4.45
CA LEU A 285 7.81 14.03 -5.44
C LEU A 285 9.18 13.38 -5.21
N PHE A 286 9.65 13.33 -3.95
CA PHE A 286 10.93 12.69 -3.63
C PHE A 286 10.88 11.18 -3.91
N THR A 287 9.75 10.53 -3.63
CA THR A 287 9.52 9.12 -3.96
C THR A 287 9.56 8.90 -5.46
N MET A 288 8.94 9.77 -6.26
CA MET A 288 8.98 9.69 -7.72
C MET A 288 10.41 9.82 -8.25
N ILE A 289 11.20 10.78 -7.73
CA ILE A 289 12.60 10.96 -8.11
C ILE A 289 13.41 9.71 -7.77
N LEU A 290 13.27 9.18 -6.55
CA LEU A 290 13.96 7.97 -6.10
C LEU A 290 13.56 6.75 -6.96
N ALA A 291 12.28 6.62 -7.28
CA ALA A 291 11.78 5.54 -8.11
C ALA A 291 12.32 5.61 -9.55
N LYS A 292 12.40 6.79 -10.13
CA LYS A 292 12.97 6.96 -11.48
C LYS A 292 14.48 6.71 -11.55
N THR A 293 15.19 6.92 -10.46
CA THR A 293 16.66 6.86 -10.47
C THR A 293 17.24 5.58 -9.86
N VAL A 294 16.54 4.96 -8.89
CA VAL A 294 17.13 3.89 -8.07
C VAL A 294 16.24 2.65 -7.95
N THR A 295 14.97 2.81 -7.52
CA THR A 295 14.15 1.65 -7.12
C THR A 295 13.29 1.08 -8.24
N HIS A 296 13.04 1.85 -9.29
CA HIS A 296 12.26 1.51 -10.48
C HIS A 296 10.81 1.04 -10.20
N GLY A 297 10.31 1.28 -8.98
CA GLY A 297 8.94 0.97 -8.59
C GLY A 297 8.32 2.09 -7.75
N TYR A 298 7.07 2.49 -8.04
CA TYR A 298 6.35 3.49 -7.26
C TYR A 298 4.87 3.15 -7.11
N ILE A 299 4.44 3.09 -5.87
CA ILE A 299 3.03 2.99 -5.47
C ILE A 299 2.77 4.12 -4.49
N GLU A 300 1.57 4.72 -4.51
CA GLU A 300 1.19 5.89 -3.68
C GLU A 300 1.47 5.68 -2.19
N ARG A 301 1.27 4.47 -1.67
CA ARG A 301 1.49 4.11 -0.26
C ARG A 301 2.95 4.23 0.18
N TYR A 302 3.92 4.23 -0.74
CA TYR A 302 5.34 4.44 -0.40
C TYR A 302 5.63 5.87 0.05
N ALA A 303 4.73 6.80 -0.25
CA ALA A 303 4.82 8.20 0.15
C ALA A 303 3.85 8.57 1.29
N ILE A 304 3.28 7.56 1.98
CA ILE A 304 2.19 7.78 2.95
C ILE A 304 2.57 8.71 4.10
N SER A 305 3.84 8.74 4.48
CA SER A 305 4.35 9.62 5.54
C SER A 305 4.24 11.12 5.23
N ALA A 306 4.01 11.49 3.94
CA ALA A 306 3.64 12.85 3.54
C ALA A 306 2.40 13.40 4.27
N MET A 307 1.48 12.51 4.67
CA MET A 307 0.26 12.84 5.41
C MET A 307 0.58 13.63 6.69
N VAL A 308 1.66 13.28 7.40
CA VAL A 308 2.07 13.95 8.64
C VAL A 308 2.39 15.43 8.38
N GLY A 309 3.18 15.72 7.34
CA GLY A 309 3.54 17.10 6.97
C GLY A 309 2.34 17.91 6.45
N ALA A 310 1.53 17.29 5.59
CA ALA A 310 0.35 17.92 5.02
C ALA A 310 -0.66 18.36 6.09
N VAL A 311 -0.96 17.48 7.06
CA VAL A 311 -1.87 17.78 8.17
C VAL A 311 -1.33 18.91 9.06
N VAL A 312 -0.03 18.87 9.39
CA VAL A 312 0.61 19.92 10.21
C VAL A 312 0.59 21.26 9.49
N LEU A 313 0.96 21.30 8.21
CA LEU A 313 0.89 22.53 7.39
C LEU A 313 -0.52 23.09 7.33
N LEU A 314 -1.49 22.25 7.01
CA LEU A 314 -2.89 22.65 6.84
C LEU A 314 -3.45 23.24 8.13
N CYS A 315 -3.20 22.60 9.27
CA CYS A 315 -3.66 23.09 10.56
C CYS A 315 -2.96 24.39 11.00
N HIS A 316 -1.64 24.50 10.80
CA HIS A 316 -0.92 25.71 11.15
C HIS A 316 -1.30 26.89 10.25
N PHE A 317 -1.34 26.65 8.93
CA PHE A 317 -1.71 27.68 7.98
C PHE A 317 -3.17 28.11 8.17
N GLY A 318 -4.09 27.16 8.32
CA GLY A 318 -5.50 27.46 8.59
C GLY A 318 -5.69 28.24 9.89
N TYR A 319 -4.95 27.89 10.95
CA TYR A 319 -4.98 28.66 12.21
C TYR A 319 -4.49 30.10 12.05
N ALA A 320 -3.44 30.29 11.22
CA ALA A 320 -2.86 31.63 11.01
C ALA A 320 -3.70 32.53 10.11
N VAL A 321 -4.43 31.97 9.13
CA VAL A 321 -5.08 32.74 8.05
C VAL A 321 -6.59 32.87 8.23
N ALA A 322 -7.25 31.91 8.92
CA ALA A 322 -8.71 31.91 9.01
C ALA A 322 -9.22 33.11 9.86
N PRO A 323 -10.13 33.93 9.34
CA PRO A 323 -10.71 35.07 10.08
C PRO A 323 -11.39 34.66 11.40
N ARG A 324 -11.96 33.44 11.44
CA ARG A 324 -12.59 32.85 12.63
C ARG A 324 -12.05 31.45 12.88
N PRO A 325 -10.82 31.31 13.38
CA PRO A 325 -10.13 30.04 13.43
C PRO A 325 -10.84 28.97 14.30
N ARG A 326 -11.55 29.40 15.37
CA ARG A 326 -12.32 28.49 16.23
C ARG A 326 -13.49 27.84 15.47
N SER A 327 -14.31 28.67 14.80
CA SER A 327 -15.47 28.20 14.03
C SER A 327 -15.03 27.31 12.87
N PHE A 328 -13.95 27.70 12.18
CA PHE A 328 -13.41 26.91 11.07
C PHE A 328 -12.93 25.54 11.54
N ALA A 329 -12.12 25.47 12.59
CA ALA A 329 -11.65 24.20 13.14
C ALA A 329 -12.81 23.30 13.61
N LEU A 330 -13.83 23.89 14.27
CA LEU A 330 -14.99 23.14 14.74
C LEU A 330 -15.77 22.53 13.58
N ILE A 331 -16.02 23.30 12.51
CA ILE A 331 -16.70 22.82 11.30
C ILE A 331 -15.90 21.68 10.67
N LEU A 332 -14.60 21.87 10.46
CA LEU A 332 -13.76 20.84 9.85
C LEU A 332 -13.66 19.57 10.72
N CYS A 333 -13.58 19.69 12.04
CA CYS A 333 -13.64 18.53 12.94
C CYS A 333 -14.97 17.78 12.80
N THR A 334 -16.09 18.51 12.77
CA THR A 334 -17.42 17.90 12.63
C THR A 334 -17.56 17.19 11.27
N VAL A 335 -17.22 17.88 10.18
CA VAL A 335 -17.26 17.31 8.83
C VAL A 335 -16.31 16.10 8.72
N GLY A 336 -15.09 16.19 9.25
CA GLY A 336 -14.11 15.09 9.25
C GLY A 336 -14.61 13.87 10.02
N LEU A 337 -15.23 14.06 11.19
CA LEU A 337 -15.80 12.96 11.98
C LEU A 337 -17.02 12.32 11.30
N LEU A 338 -17.89 13.13 10.68
CA LEU A 338 -19.03 12.63 9.92
C LEU A 338 -18.56 11.83 8.70
N TYR A 339 -17.58 12.37 7.95
CA TYR A 339 -16.97 11.68 6.81
C TYR A 339 -16.34 10.36 7.25
N PHE A 340 -15.52 10.37 8.30
CA PHE A 340 -14.90 9.17 8.87
C PHE A 340 -15.94 8.12 9.25
N THR A 341 -17.01 8.53 9.93
CA THR A 341 -18.08 7.61 10.37
C THR A 341 -18.80 7.01 9.17
N ALA A 342 -19.20 7.83 8.20
CA ALA A 342 -19.88 7.38 6.99
C ALA A 342 -19.01 6.43 6.16
N HIS A 343 -17.75 6.80 5.95
CA HIS A 343 -16.78 5.98 5.23
C HIS A 343 -16.50 4.65 5.95
N SER A 344 -16.40 4.66 7.27
CA SER A 344 -16.21 3.45 8.08
C SER A 344 -17.40 2.48 7.99
N ILE A 345 -18.62 3.01 8.03
CA ILE A 345 -19.84 2.20 7.82
C ILE A 345 -19.82 1.56 6.42
N TRP A 346 -19.46 2.34 5.42
CA TRP A 346 -19.33 1.86 4.04
C TRP A 346 -18.26 0.76 3.92
N LEU A 347 -17.07 0.95 4.48
CA LEU A 347 -15.99 -0.06 4.49
C LEU A 347 -16.43 -1.37 5.14
N ILE A 348 -17.12 -1.31 6.29
CA ILE A 348 -17.62 -2.51 6.98
C ILE A 348 -18.69 -3.23 6.13
N ARG A 349 -19.58 -2.47 5.47
CA ARG A 349 -20.58 -3.04 4.56
C ARG A 349 -19.94 -3.75 3.36
N ILE A 350 -19.00 -3.09 2.69
CA ILE A 350 -18.26 -3.70 1.57
C ILE A 350 -17.52 -4.95 2.01
N SER A 351 -16.81 -4.90 3.14
CA SER A 351 -16.11 -6.07 3.68
C SER A 351 -17.03 -7.27 3.94
N ARG A 352 -18.26 -7.03 4.39
CA ARG A 352 -19.26 -8.10 4.55
C ARG A 352 -19.74 -8.66 3.21
N LEU A 353 -19.88 -7.82 2.19
CA LEU A 353 -20.19 -8.27 0.83
C LEU A 353 -19.05 -9.09 0.24
N ASP A 354 -17.80 -8.71 0.48
CA ASP A 354 -16.62 -9.46 0.03
C ASP A 354 -16.55 -10.86 0.67
N VAL A 355 -16.93 -10.98 1.95
CA VAL A 355 -17.05 -12.30 2.61
C VAL A 355 -18.11 -13.17 1.92
N LYS A 356 -19.27 -12.59 1.57
CA LYS A 356 -20.31 -13.31 0.83
C LYS A 356 -19.82 -13.74 -0.55
N ARG A 357 -19.21 -12.82 -1.31
CA ARG A 357 -18.63 -13.13 -2.63
C ARG A 357 -17.58 -14.23 -2.55
N LEU A 358 -16.73 -14.21 -1.52
CA LEU A 358 -15.76 -15.30 -1.31
C LEU A 358 -16.47 -16.64 -1.13
N SER A 359 -17.60 -16.69 -0.39
CA SER A 359 -18.40 -17.91 -0.26
C SER A 359 -18.89 -18.43 -1.61
N ASP A 360 -19.33 -17.53 -2.51
CA ASP A 360 -19.78 -17.90 -3.86
C ASP A 360 -18.62 -18.48 -4.69
N HIS A 361 -17.43 -17.88 -4.61
CA HIS A 361 -16.22 -18.43 -5.26
C HIS A 361 -15.79 -19.80 -4.69
N MET A 362 -15.98 -20.01 -3.38
CA MET A 362 -15.65 -21.29 -2.74
C MET A 362 -16.63 -22.40 -3.13
N ALA A 363 -17.87 -22.10 -3.43
CA ALA A 363 -18.86 -23.06 -3.91
C ALA A 363 -18.44 -23.70 -5.26
N ILE A 364 -17.76 -22.94 -6.13
CA ILE A 364 -17.17 -23.48 -7.36
C ILE A 364 -16.09 -24.54 -7.04
N LEU A 365 -15.24 -24.28 -6.07
CA LEU A 365 -14.22 -25.27 -5.65
C LEU A 365 -14.88 -26.54 -5.11
N GLU A 366 -15.90 -26.39 -4.30
CA GLU A 366 -16.62 -27.53 -3.70
C GLU A 366 -17.24 -28.44 -4.76
N SER A 367 -17.78 -27.87 -5.83
CA SER A 367 -18.41 -28.64 -6.92
C SER A 367 -17.39 -29.37 -7.83
N HIS A 368 -16.08 -29.08 -7.73
CA HIS A 368 -15.06 -29.59 -8.63
C HIS A 368 -13.83 -30.23 -7.90
N THR A 369 -14.04 -30.73 -6.70
CA THR A 369 -12.95 -31.27 -5.84
C THR A 369 -12.19 -32.48 -6.43
N SER A 370 -12.80 -33.21 -7.38
CA SER A 370 -12.19 -34.40 -8.00
C SER A 370 -11.24 -34.11 -9.16
N SER A 371 -11.27 -32.91 -9.71
CA SER A 371 -10.47 -32.54 -10.89
C SER A 371 -9.24 -31.74 -10.49
N PRO A 372 -8.12 -31.86 -11.23
CA PRO A 372 -7.01 -30.92 -11.07
C PRO A 372 -7.50 -29.49 -11.34
N PHE A 373 -7.27 -28.59 -10.39
CA PHE A 373 -7.85 -27.27 -10.40
C PHE A 373 -6.77 -26.19 -10.26
N VAL A 374 -6.57 -25.40 -11.30
CA VAL A 374 -5.63 -24.27 -11.29
C VAL A 374 -6.38 -22.99 -10.94
N MET A 375 -6.01 -22.37 -9.84
CA MET A 375 -6.52 -21.07 -9.45
C MET A 375 -5.51 -20.00 -9.89
N ALA A 376 -5.77 -19.36 -11.04
CA ALA A 376 -4.87 -18.38 -11.64
C ALA A 376 -5.08 -16.95 -11.11
N ASP A 377 -6.21 -16.67 -10.43
CA ASP A 377 -6.42 -15.45 -9.66
C ASP A 377 -5.70 -15.59 -8.32
N ILE A 378 -4.61 -14.81 -8.14
CA ILE A 378 -3.75 -14.89 -6.95
C ILE A 378 -4.51 -14.54 -5.67
N THR A 379 -5.39 -13.54 -5.70
CA THR A 379 -6.18 -13.13 -4.54
C THR A 379 -7.13 -14.24 -4.11
N LYS A 380 -7.82 -14.85 -5.08
CA LYS A 380 -8.72 -16.00 -4.81
C LYS A 380 -7.95 -17.22 -4.36
N PHE A 381 -6.77 -17.47 -4.92
CA PHE A 381 -5.90 -18.57 -4.50
C PHE A 381 -5.47 -18.43 -3.04
N HIS A 382 -4.97 -17.26 -2.62
CA HIS A 382 -4.58 -17.00 -1.25
C HIS A 382 -5.79 -17.10 -0.30
N GLN A 383 -6.91 -16.46 -0.66
CA GLN A 383 -8.11 -16.49 0.15
C GLN A 383 -8.67 -17.91 0.29
N SER A 384 -8.79 -18.67 -0.80
CA SER A 384 -9.26 -20.05 -0.75
C SER A 384 -8.30 -20.94 0.06
N SER A 385 -6.99 -20.80 -0.15
CA SER A 385 -5.98 -21.58 0.59
C SER A 385 -6.05 -21.34 2.10
N PHE A 386 -6.52 -20.16 2.53
CA PHE A 386 -6.63 -19.82 3.95
C PHE A 386 -8.01 -20.08 4.56
N TYR A 387 -9.09 -19.81 3.81
CA TYR A 387 -10.46 -19.87 4.33
C TYR A 387 -11.20 -21.15 3.99
N ALA A 388 -10.84 -21.87 2.90
CA ALA A 388 -11.51 -23.10 2.51
C ALA A 388 -11.13 -24.28 3.41
N PRO A 389 -12.05 -25.26 3.60
CA PRO A 389 -11.73 -26.52 4.23
C PRO A 389 -10.64 -27.29 3.47
N ARG A 390 -9.72 -27.95 4.19
CA ARG A 390 -8.57 -28.63 3.59
C ARG A 390 -8.94 -29.71 2.57
N ASN A 391 -10.07 -30.38 2.74
CA ASN A 391 -10.57 -31.38 1.82
C ASN A 391 -10.94 -30.80 0.43
N GLN A 392 -11.27 -29.52 0.34
CA GLN A 392 -11.55 -28.83 -0.92
C GLN A 392 -10.28 -28.37 -1.65
N LEU A 393 -9.13 -28.37 -0.98
CA LEU A 393 -7.86 -27.86 -1.49
C LEU A 393 -6.92 -28.95 -2.03
N GLN A 394 -7.27 -30.24 -1.95
CA GLN A 394 -6.38 -31.34 -2.29
C GLN A 394 -5.86 -31.29 -3.73
N ASN A 395 -6.71 -30.87 -4.68
CA ASN A 395 -6.40 -30.79 -6.10
C ASN A 395 -6.23 -29.35 -6.61
N VAL A 396 -6.19 -28.37 -5.68
CA VAL A 396 -6.04 -26.95 -6.03
C VAL A 396 -4.59 -26.54 -6.04
N ALA A 397 -4.14 -25.88 -7.10
CA ALA A 397 -2.79 -25.37 -7.24
C ALA A 397 -2.78 -23.95 -7.86
N TYR A 398 -1.78 -23.17 -7.52
CA TYR A 398 -1.35 -22.03 -8.32
C TYR A 398 -0.19 -22.49 -9.21
N VAL A 399 -0.34 -22.29 -10.53
CA VAL A 399 0.71 -22.62 -11.49
C VAL A 399 1.54 -21.39 -11.76
N ALA A 400 2.84 -21.45 -11.40
CA ALA A 400 3.76 -20.34 -11.54
C ALA A 400 4.74 -20.56 -12.71
N ASP A 401 4.92 -19.51 -13.52
CA ASP A 401 5.92 -19.44 -14.60
C ASP A 401 6.40 -18.00 -14.77
N PRO A 402 7.49 -17.58 -14.10
CA PRO A 402 8.03 -16.23 -14.20
C PRO A 402 8.37 -15.81 -15.63
N GLN A 403 8.82 -16.75 -16.48
CA GLN A 403 9.16 -16.46 -17.86
C GLN A 403 7.90 -16.14 -18.69
N ALA A 404 6.87 -16.97 -18.59
CA ALA A 404 5.58 -16.71 -19.22
C ALA A 404 4.94 -15.43 -18.67
N SER A 405 5.08 -15.17 -17.38
CA SER A 405 4.59 -13.95 -16.74
C SER A 405 5.22 -12.70 -17.37
N VAL A 406 6.54 -12.67 -17.57
CA VAL A 406 7.22 -11.57 -18.28
C VAL A 406 6.77 -11.49 -19.73
N GLU A 407 6.67 -12.62 -20.43
CA GLU A 407 6.33 -12.67 -21.85
C GLU A 407 4.93 -12.12 -22.12
N TYR A 408 3.93 -12.50 -21.34
CA TYR A 408 2.52 -12.16 -21.59
C TYR A 408 2.02 -10.94 -20.83
N ILE A 409 2.52 -10.66 -19.64
CA ILE A 409 2.03 -9.57 -18.77
C ILE A 409 3.12 -8.62 -18.28
N PHE A 410 4.37 -8.77 -18.77
CA PHE A 410 5.53 -7.90 -18.52
C PHE A 410 5.93 -7.74 -17.04
N LYS A 411 5.54 -8.68 -16.17
CA LYS A 411 5.85 -8.67 -14.74
C LYS A 411 5.94 -10.10 -14.23
N ASP A 412 6.91 -10.37 -13.34
CA ASP A 412 7.15 -11.70 -12.77
C ASP A 412 7.08 -11.73 -11.24
N THR A 413 6.84 -10.60 -10.62
CA THR A 413 6.97 -10.43 -9.16
C THR A 413 6.11 -11.41 -8.35
N VAL A 414 4.91 -11.74 -8.85
CA VAL A 414 4.00 -12.69 -8.17
C VAL A 414 4.53 -14.13 -8.33
N ASP A 415 4.71 -14.59 -9.56
CA ASP A 415 5.11 -15.98 -9.83
C ASP A 415 6.48 -16.31 -9.22
N ARG A 416 7.45 -15.41 -9.43
CA ARG A 416 8.78 -15.53 -8.85
C ARG A 416 8.73 -15.50 -7.34
N GLY A 417 8.00 -14.53 -6.75
CA GLY A 417 7.88 -14.40 -5.31
C GLY A 417 7.26 -15.62 -4.64
N LEU A 418 6.21 -16.19 -5.24
CA LEU A 418 5.58 -17.40 -4.71
C LEU A 418 6.50 -18.63 -4.80
N LEU A 419 7.28 -18.77 -5.88
CA LEU A 419 8.27 -19.84 -5.99
C LEU A 419 9.40 -19.69 -4.97
N ASP A 420 9.93 -18.46 -4.80
CA ASP A 420 11.00 -18.17 -3.85
C ASP A 420 10.55 -18.35 -2.39
N LEU A 421 9.28 -18.07 -2.07
CA LEU A 421 8.71 -18.20 -0.72
C LEU A 421 8.05 -19.57 -0.45
N ARG A 422 8.00 -20.46 -1.44
CA ARG A 422 7.38 -21.79 -1.33
C ARG A 422 7.78 -22.58 -0.06
N PRO A 423 9.03 -22.53 0.43
CA PRO A 423 9.42 -23.28 1.65
C PRO A 423 8.68 -22.83 2.92
N TRP A 424 8.21 -21.60 2.97
CA TRP A 424 7.55 -20.99 4.16
C TRP A 424 6.04 -20.85 4.00
N PHE A 425 5.53 -20.95 2.78
CA PHE A 425 4.11 -20.76 2.49
C PHE A 425 3.37 -22.09 2.47
N PRO A 426 2.35 -22.28 3.32
CA PRO A 426 1.58 -23.53 3.39
C PRO A 426 0.51 -23.61 2.28
N ILE A 427 0.89 -23.31 1.04
CA ILE A 427 0.01 -23.25 -0.13
C ILE A 427 0.64 -24.03 -1.27
N ASN A 428 -0.18 -24.58 -2.16
CA ASN A 428 0.28 -25.43 -3.26
C ASN A 428 0.65 -24.60 -4.50
N VAL A 429 1.91 -24.18 -4.60
CA VAL A 429 2.48 -23.49 -5.77
C VAL A 429 3.29 -24.49 -6.58
N VAL A 430 2.95 -24.69 -7.86
CA VAL A 430 3.58 -25.67 -8.74
C VAL A 430 4.19 -24.97 -9.96
N PRO A 431 5.47 -25.26 -10.30
CA PRO A 431 6.04 -24.77 -11.56
C PRO A 431 5.26 -25.32 -12.76
N ARG A 432 5.03 -24.48 -13.78
CA ARG A 432 4.25 -24.87 -14.98
C ARG A 432 4.76 -26.15 -15.62
N GLN A 433 6.06 -26.33 -15.78
CA GLN A 433 6.64 -27.51 -16.40
C GLN A 433 6.27 -28.79 -15.64
N GLN A 434 6.29 -28.77 -14.32
CA GLN A 434 5.89 -29.86 -13.46
C GLN A 434 4.40 -30.16 -13.61
N PHE A 435 3.56 -29.11 -13.60
CA PHE A 435 2.11 -29.26 -13.67
C PHE A 435 1.65 -29.90 -15.00
N VAL A 436 2.13 -29.41 -16.14
CA VAL A 436 1.72 -29.92 -17.48
C VAL A 436 2.31 -31.28 -17.80
N ALA A 437 3.37 -31.70 -17.11
CA ALA A 437 3.90 -33.06 -17.23
C ALA A 437 2.98 -34.10 -16.56
N GLU A 438 2.26 -33.67 -15.51
CA GLU A 438 1.37 -34.54 -14.71
C GLU A 438 -0.08 -34.49 -15.21
N TYR A 439 -0.58 -33.29 -15.57
CA TYR A 439 -1.98 -33.06 -15.91
C TYR A 439 -2.16 -32.53 -17.34
N HIS A 440 -2.97 -33.25 -18.14
CA HIS A 440 -3.31 -32.87 -19.52
C HIS A 440 -4.71 -32.27 -19.63
N ASP A 441 -5.60 -32.67 -18.74
CA ASP A 441 -6.95 -32.13 -18.59
C ASP A 441 -7.09 -31.51 -17.19
N PHE A 442 -7.46 -30.26 -17.09
CA PHE A 442 -7.59 -29.56 -15.82
C PHE A 442 -8.59 -28.39 -15.92
N LEU A 443 -9.04 -27.94 -14.79
CA LEU A 443 -9.88 -26.76 -14.66
C LEU A 443 -9.03 -25.53 -14.34
N VAL A 444 -9.44 -24.37 -14.85
CA VAL A 444 -8.78 -23.08 -14.58
C VAL A 444 -9.80 -22.08 -14.10
N TYR A 445 -9.59 -21.56 -12.90
CA TYR A 445 -10.35 -20.45 -12.37
C TYR A 445 -9.49 -19.18 -12.42
N SER A 446 -9.90 -18.21 -13.22
CA SER A 446 -9.07 -17.05 -13.56
C SER A 446 -9.85 -15.76 -13.56
N TYR A 447 -9.18 -14.68 -13.14
CA TYR A 447 -9.64 -13.33 -13.41
C TYR A 447 -9.28 -12.93 -14.85
N LEU A 448 -10.23 -12.35 -15.59
CA LEU A 448 -10.04 -11.92 -16.98
C LEU A 448 -9.30 -10.59 -17.12
N GLY A 449 -8.55 -10.17 -16.13
CA GLY A 449 -7.76 -8.95 -16.15
C GLY A 449 -6.29 -9.17 -16.51
N SER A 450 -5.52 -8.09 -16.47
CA SER A 450 -4.09 -8.07 -16.83
C SER A 450 -3.16 -8.72 -15.78
N TRP A 451 -3.69 -9.43 -14.78
CA TRP A 451 -2.91 -9.94 -13.66
C TRP A 451 -2.52 -11.41 -13.76
N THR A 452 -2.99 -12.14 -14.79
CA THR A 452 -2.63 -13.54 -15.02
C THR A 452 -2.16 -13.76 -16.44
N TRP A 453 -1.05 -14.47 -16.60
CA TRP A 453 -0.51 -14.86 -17.89
C TRP A 453 -1.18 -16.16 -18.41
N LEU A 454 -1.71 -16.98 -17.52
CA LEU A 454 -2.19 -18.32 -17.85
C LEU A 454 -3.33 -18.29 -18.88
N THR A 455 -4.23 -17.32 -18.77
CA THR A 455 -5.34 -17.15 -19.73
C THR A 455 -4.86 -16.90 -21.16
N TYR A 456 -3.68 -16.32 -21.35
CA TYR A 456 -3.09 -16.12 -22.67
C TYR A 456 -2.45 -17.38 -23.23
N VAL A 457 -1.87 -18.21 -22.38
CA VAL A 457 -1.24 -19.49 -22.78
C VAL A 457 -2.29 -20.52 -23.17
N LEU A 458 -3.48 -20.47 -22.56
CA LEU A 458 -4.57 -21.42 -22.83
C LEU A 458 -5.26 -21.19 -24.19
N LEU A 459 -4.77 -20.25 -25.01
CA LEU A 459 -5.30 -20.02 -26.36
C LEU A 459 -4.88 -21.13 -27.35
N PRO A 460 -5.71 -21.41 -28.37
CA PRO A 460 -5.29 -22.25 -29.47
C PRO A 460 -3.97 -21.76 -30.11
N PRO A 461 -3.11 -22.64 -30.65
CA PRO A 461 -3.40 -24.05 -30.96
C PRO A 461 -3.06 -25.05 -29.84
N HIS A 462 -2.47 -24.62 -28.72
CA HIS A 462 -1.90 -25.57 -27.74
C HIS A 462 -2.94 -26.20 -26.83
N TYR A 463 -4.01 -25.45 -26.53
CA TYR A 463 -5.08 -25.93 -25.65
C TYR A 463 -6.45 -25.80 -26.34
N ARG A 464 -7.33 -26.76 -26.04
CA ARG A 464 -8.77 -26.61 -26.25
C ARG A 464 -9.39 -26.16 -24.93
N THR A 465 -10.06 -25.01 -24.95
CA THR A 465 -10.70 -24.44 -23.76
C THR A 465 -12.19 -24.26 -23.98
N GLU A 466 -12.96 -24.50 -22.92
CA GLU A 466 -14.41 -24.33 -22.89
C GLU A 466 -14.79 -23.55 -21.62
N LEU A 467 -15.65 -22.54 -21.74
CA LEU A 467 -16.19 -21.79 -20.62
C LEU A 467 -17.27 -22.63 -19.94
N LEU A 468 -17.09 -22.92 -18.65
CA LEU A 468 -18.03 -23.71 -17.84
C LEU A 468 -18.90 -22.82 -16.97
N ASP A 469 -18.32 -21.78 -16.35
CA ASP A 469 -19.06 -20.92 -15.42
C ASP A 469 -18.37 -19.53 -15.29
N ARG A 470 -19.08 -18.58 -14.73
CA ARG A 470 -18.61 -17.21 -14.48
C ARG A 470 -19.20 -16.62 -13.22
N ILE A 471 -18.34 -16.00 -12.39
CA ILE A 471 -18.73 -15.14 -11.27
C ILE A 471 -18.01 -13.79 -11.40
N ASP A 472 -18.76 -12.72 -11.58
CA ASP A 472 -18.23 -11.36 -11.81
C ASP A 472 -17.21 -11.34 -12.97
N ALA A 473 -15.96 -10.98 -12.64
CA ALA A 473 -14.82 -10.96 -13.57
C ALA A 473 -14.01 -12.26 -13.58
N ASN A 474 -14.40 -13.27 -12.81
CA ASN A 474 -13.73 -14.56 -12.77
C ASN A 474 -14.47 -15.58 -13.62
N VAL A 475 -13.73 -16.37 -14.39
CA VAL A 475 -14.25 -17.44 -15.26
C VAL A 475 -13.70 -18.79 -14.83
N LEU A 476 -14.52 -19.82 -14.94
CA LEU A 476 -14.14 -21.21 -14.84
C LEU A 476 -14.04 -21.79 -16.24
N LEU A 477 -12.88 -22.29 -16.60
CA LEU A 477 -12.57 -22.90 -17.90
C LEU A 477 -12.20 -24.35 -17.71
N SER A 478 -12.65 -25.24 -18.59
CA SER A 478 -11.97 -26.50 -18.82
C SER A 478 -10.83 -26.29 -19.81
N ALA A 479 -9.68 -26.91 -19.57
CA ALA A 479 -8.51 -26.82 -20.44
C ALA A 479 -7.98 -28.22 -20.74
N ARG A 480 -7.85 -28.55 -22.02
CA ARG A 480 -7.27 -29.80 -22.51
C ARG A 480 -6.07 -29.50 -23.41
N LEU A 481 -4.91 -30.05 -23.08
CA LEU A 481 -3.70 -29.95 -23.88
C LEU A 481 -3.87 -30.73 -25.20
N ILE A 482 -3.71 -30.06 -26.35
CA ILE A 482 -3.86 -30.70 -27.67
C ILE A 482 -2.52 -31.19 -28.20
N ASP A 483 -1.43 -30.45 -27.98
CA ASP A 483 -0.12 -30.74 -28.55
C ASP A 483 0.97 -30.74 -27.46
N ARG A 484 1.85 -31.77 -27.53
CA ARG A 484 3.00 -31.91 -26.64
C ARG A 484 4.24 -31.16 -27.12
N THR A 485 4.10 -30.13 -27.95
CA THR A 485 5.26 -29.39 -28.44
C THR A 485 6.05 -28.87 -27.25
N PRO A 486 7.36 -29.16 -27.16
CA PRO A 486 8.12 -28.83 -25.98
C PRO A 486 8.17 -27.33 -25.77
N ALA A 487 8.19 -26.97 -24.49
CA ALA A 487 8.46 -25.60 -24.05
C ALA A 487 9.54 -24.95 -24.92
N ILE A 488 9.31 -23.71 -25.31
CA ILE A 488 10.27 -22.86 -26.01
C ILE A 488 11.60 -22.93 -25.26
N ASN A 489 12.52 -23.75 -25.80
CA ASN A 489 13.87 -23.83 -25.28
C ASN A 489 14.60 -22.50 -25.59
N GLY A 490 14.85 -21.70 -24.57
CA GLY A 490 16.02 -20.84 -24.41
C GLY A 490 16.41 -19.87 -25.54
N VAL A 491 15.53 -19.56 -26.51
CA VAL A 491 15.83 -18.56 -27.55
C VAL A 491 15.38 -17.18 -27.05
N SER A 492 16.30 -16.24 -27.10
CA SER A 492 16.07 -14.82 -26.75
C SER A 492 14.75 -14.29 -27.33
N THR A 493 13.76 -14.09 -26.47
CA THR A 493 12.34 -13.89 -26.82
C THR A 493 11.97 -12.44 -27.07
N ARG A 494 12.91 -11.48 -26.99
CA ARG A 494 12.62 -10.06 -27.17
C ARG A 494 11.97 -9.77 -28.53
N PRO A 495 12.41 -10.32 -29.69
CA PRO A 495 11.71 -10.14 -30.96
C PRO A 495 10.36 -10.85 -31.04
N VAL A 496 10.19 -11.96 -30.29
CA VAL A 496 8.92 -12.73 -30.27
C VAL A 496 7.91 -12.05 -29.36
N ALA A 497 8.33 -11.51 -28.22
CA ALA A 497 7.48 -10.72 -27.34
C ALA A 497 6.98 -9.45 -28.02
N ASP A 498 7.85 -8.73 -28.74
CA ASP A 498 7.49 -7.55 -29.53
C ASP A 498 6.55 -7.90 -30.69
N ALA A 499 6.77 -9.02 -31.37
CA ALA A 499 5.92 -9.51 -32.46
C ALA A 499 4.56 -10.00 -31.91
N LEU A 500 4.53 -10.69 -30.80
CA LEU A 500 3.31 -11.12 -30.12
C LEU A 500 2.53 -9.92 -29.58
N PHE A 501 3.23 -8.99 -28.94
CA PHE A 501 2.69 -7.71 -28.48
C PHE A 501 2.05 -6.91 -29.62
N ASN A 502 2.75 -6.78 -30.75
CA ASN A 502 2.23 -6.12 -31.95
C ASN A 502 1.06 -6.88 -32.59
N ARG A 503 1.06 -8.20 -32.54
CA ARG A 503 -0.04 -9.05 -33.02
C ARG A 503 -1.27 -8.97 -32.11
N MET A 504 -1.07 -8.98 -30.81
CA MET A 504 -2.14 -8.84 -29.81
C MET A 504 -2.69 -7.42 -29.72
N SER A 505 -1.85 -6.40 -29.98
CA SER A 505 -2.28 -4.99 -29.96
C SER A 505 -2.99 -4.55 -31.23
N LYS A 506 -2.76 -5.23 -32.38
CA LYS A 506 -3.30 -4.80 -33.67
C LYS A 506 -4.49 -5.60 -34.17
N ASN A 507 -4.60 -6.92 -33.96
CA ASN A 507 -5.57 -7.74 -34.71
C ASN A 507 -6.21 -8.91 -33.91
N GLY A 508 -6.01 -9.05 -32.61
CA GLY A 508 -6.64 -10.15 -31.85
C GLY A 508 -7.87 -9.70 -31.08
N PRO A 509 -9.03 -10.38 -31.20
CA PRO A 509 -10.09 -10.20 -30.23
C PRO A 509 -9.55 -10.55 -28.85
N SER A 510 -9.93 -9.78 -27.81
CA SER A 510 -9.56 -10.14 -26.42
C SER A 510 -10.06 -11.54 -26.11
N LEU A 511 -9.38 -12.23 -25.19
CA LEU A 511 -9.85 -13.51 -24.68
C LEU A 511 -11.29 -13.43 -24.20
N CYS A 512 -11.64 -12.34 -23.54
CA CYS A 512 -12.98 -12.07 -23.08
C CYS A 512 -13.98 -12.06 -24.25
N LYS A 513 -13.67 -11.35 -25.34
CA LYS A 513 -14.53 -11.32 -26.54
C LYS A 513 -14.58 -12.65 -27.30
N GLN A 514 -13.54 -13.45 -27.21
CA GLN A 514 -13.54 -14.78 -27.81
C GLN A 514 -14.52 -15.73 -27.11
N TRP A 515 -14.64 -15.63 -25.78
CA TRP A 515 -15.55 -16.44 -24.99
C TRP A 515 -16.93 -15.79 -24.79
N MET A 516 -17.00 -14.45 -24.84
CA MET A 516 -18.21 -13.65 -24.62
C MET A 516 -18.27 -12.47 -25.61
N PRO A 517 -18.54 -12.72 -26.91
CA PRO A 517 -18.37 -11.72 -27.97
C PRO A 517 -19.32 -10.52 -27.87
N HIS A 518 -20.38 -10.60 -27.09
CA HIS A 518 -21.43 -9.56 -26.97
C HIS A 518 -21.56 -8.99 -25.55
N ASP A 519 -20.54 -9.11 -24.70
CA ASP A 519 -20.60 -8.67 -23.31
C ASP A 519 -19.89 -7.33 -23.13
N ASP A 520 -20.62 -6.31 -22.65
CA ASP A 520 -20.11 -4.96 -22.38
C ASP A 520 -18.97 -4.95 -21.34
N PHE A 521 -18.91 -5.94 -20.48
CA PHE A 521 -17.83 -6.15 -19.54
C PHE A 521 -16.51 -6.45 -20.25
N CYS A 522 -16.55 -7.21 -21.35
CA CYS A 522 -15.38 -7.49 -22.18
C CYS A 522 -14.84 -6.22 -22.84
N ASP A 523 -15.69 -5.27 -23.20
CA ASP A 523 -15.25 -3.97 -23.74
C ASP A 523 -14.53 -3.14 -22.68
N THR A 524 -14.99 -3.18 -21.44
CA THR A 524 -14.33 -2.51 -20.30
C THR A 524 -12.96 -3.11 -20.02
N ILE A 525 -12.84 -4.44 -19.99
CA ILE A 525 -11.57 -5.16 -19.82
C ILE A 525 -10.58 -4.85 -20.95
N GLU A 526 -11.05 -4.83 -22.18
CA GLU A 526 -10.20 -4.52 -23.35
C GLU A 526 -9.68 -3.08 -23.29
N LYS A 527 -10.53 -2.13 -22.92
CA LYS A 527 -10.13 -0.73 -22.73
C LYS A 527 -9.05 -0.59 -21.65
N GLN A 528 -9.24 -1.19 -20.48
CA GLN A 528 -8.25 -1.19 -19.38
C GLN A 528 -6.93 -1.83 -19.81
N ARG A 529 -6.99 -2.88 -20.63
CA ARG A 529 -5.81 -3.54 -21.19
C ARG A 529 -5.07 -2.64 -22.17
N GLN A 530 -5.77 -1.95 -23.06
CA GLN A 530 -5.16 -1.03 -24.00
C GLN A 530 -4.53 0.18 -23.32
N GLU A 531 -5.19 0.75 -22.32
CA GLU A 531 -4.65 1.82 -21.47
C GLU A 531 -3.35 1.36 -20.78
N SER A 532 -3.33 0.16 -20.21
CA SER A 532 -2.12 -0.43 -19.59
C SER A 532 -0.97 -0.68 -20.60
N ILE A 533 -1.30 -0.99 -21.83
CA ILE A 533 -0.33 -1.17 -22.93
C ILE A 533 0.26 0.17 -23.38
N GLU A 534 -0.57 1.20 -23.50
CA GLU A 534 -0.14 2.54 -23.90
C GLU A 534 0.73 3.20 -22.83
N GLU A 535 0.39 3.04 -21.56
CA GLU A 535 1.19 3.51 -20.44
C GLU A 535 2.59 2.89 -20.44
N LYS A 536 2.70 1.59 -20.74
CA LYS A 536 4.00 0.91 -20.85
C LYS A 536 4.82 1.34 -22.07
N LYS A 537 4.17 1.62 -23.22
CA LYS A 537 4.85 2.19 -24.38
C LYS A 537 5.41 3.57 -24.08
N ALA A 538 4.64 4.42 -23.40
CA ALA A 538 5.09 5.75 -22.98
C ALA A 538 6.23 5.70 -21.95
N GLY A 539 6.27 4.68 -21.09
CA GLY A 539 7.34 4.45 -20.12
C GLY A 539 8.66 3.91 -20.70
N ASN A 540 8.58 3.14 -21.80
CA ASN A 540 9.75 2.55 -22.48
C ASN A 540 10.36 3.45 -23.57
N SER A 541 9.70 4.54 -23.96
CA SER A 541 10.19 5.48 -24.99
C SER A 541 10.96 6.67 -24.42
N LYS A 542 11.26 6.67 -23.14
CA LYS A 542 12.11 7.64 -22.44
C LYS A 542 13.13 6.91 -21.57
#